data_c8dd089551a659f77669504e892f608e
#
_entry.id   c8dd089551a659f77669504e892f608e
#
_cell.length_a   1.000
_cell.length_b   1.000
_cell.length_c   1.000
_cell.angle_alpha   90.00
_cell.angle_beta   90.00
_cell.angle_gamma   90.00
#
_symmetry.space_group_name_H-M   'P 1'
#
loop_
_entity.id
_entity.type
_entity.pdbx_description
1 polymer ?
#
loop_
_entity_poly.entity_id
_entity_poly.type
_entity_poly.pdbx_seq_one_letter_code
_entity_poly.pdbx_strand_id
1 'polypeptide(L)'
;MIEAEWWEYDSVDEMADAVAGDVGFIIESAIDARDASLLALPGGKTPLPVFSKLAAQKLAWKKVTIVPTDERLVEVSDERSNARLLAQSFMRAGARVIPIGGENADVEAAGNIADARLQDLPWPPDLVWLGMGGDGHTASIFTGPDMQNALDAPKARRAVGVQIGRAHV
;
A
#
# COMPACT_ATOMS: atom_id res chain seq x y z
N MET A 1 5.54 -19.60 -14.14
CA MET A 1 5.39 -18.49 -15.11
C MET A 1 4.43 -17.50 -14.48
N ILE A 2 4.73 -16.22 -14.42
CA ILE A 2 3.81 -15.20 -13.93
C ILE A 2 2.93 -14.85 -15.13
N GLU A 3 1.62 -15.05 -15.03
CA GLU A 3 0.67 -14.50 -15.99
C GLU A 3 0.52 -13.02 -15.69
N ALA A 4 0.74 -12.18 -16.71
CA ALA A 4 0.57 -10.74 -16.61
C ALA A 4 -0.36 -10.27 -17.72
N GLU A 5 -1.35 -9.49 -17.33
CA GLU A 5 -2.21 -8.77 -18.28
C GLU A 5 -1.71 -7.34 -18.41
N TRP A 6 -1.72 -6.80 -19.62
CA TRP A 6 -1.31 -5.45 -19.93
C TRP A 6 -2.53 -4.64 -20.36
N TRP A 7 -2.79 -3.57 -19.63
CA TRP A 7 -3.90 -2.68 -19.93
C TRP A 7 -3.35 -1.29 -20.23
N GLU A 8 -3.69 -0.79 -21.40
CA GLU A 8 -3.30 0.54 -21.87
C GLU A 8 -4.54 1.42 -21.95
N TYR A 9 -4.39 2.69 -21.65
CA TYR A 9 -5.47 3.67 -21.60
C TYR A 9 -5.06 4.93 -22.33
N ASP A 10 -5.99 5.57 -23.03
CA ASP A 10 -5.74 6.79 -23.79
C ASP A 10 -5.55 8.02 -22.89
N SER A 11 -5.99 7.96 -21.65
CA SER A 11 -5.87 9.05 -20.69
C SER A 11 -5.75 8.57 -19.24
N VAL A 12 -5.20 9.46 -18.39
CA VAL A 12 -5.14 9.22 -16.93
C VAL A 12 -6.55 9.14 -16.33
N ASP A 13 -7.50 9.87 -16.86
CA ASP A 13 -8.87 9.88 -16.35
C ASP A 13 -9.60 8.57 -16.64
N GLU A 14 -9.45 8.05 -17.86
CA GLU A 14 -9.98 6.74 -18.25
C GLU A 14 -9.34 5.61 -17.43
N MET A 15 -8.01 5.63 -17.29
CA MET A 15 -7.30 4.68 -16.43
C MET A 15 -7.84 4.75 -14.99
N ALA A 16 -8.02 5.96 -14.47
CA ALA A 16 -8.47 6.14 -13.10
C ALA A 16 -9.90 5.62 -12.88
N ASP A 17 -10.79 5.78 -13.86
CA ASP A 17 -12.15 5.23 -13.79
C ASP A 17 -12.13 3.70 -13.84
N ALA A 18 -11.40 3.12 -14.78
CA ALA A 18 -11.29 1.68 -14.93
C ALA A 18 -10.72 1.02 -13.67
N VAL A 19 -9.55 1.50 -13.22
CA VAL A 19 -8.87 0.92 -12.04
C VAL A 19 -9.70 1.13 -10.77
N ALA A 20 -10.35 2.29 -10.60
CA ALA A 20 -11.24 2.50 -9.45
C ALA A 20 -12.45 1.55 -9.48
N GLY A 21 -12.98 1.25 -10.67
CA GLY A 21 -14.05 0.26 -10.86
C GLY A 21 -13.61 -1.15 -10.44
N ASP A 22 -12.46 -1.58 -10.90
CA ASP A 22 -11.91 -2.91 -10.60
C ASP A 22 -11.59 -3.07 -9.11
N VAL A 23 -10.97 -2.06 -8.50
CA VAL A 23 -10.69 -2.08 -7.05
C VAL A 23 -11.99 -2.07 -6.25
N GLY A 24 -12.99 -1.30 -6.67
CA GLY A 24 -14.32 -1.30 -6.06
C GLY A 24 -14.96 -2.69 -6.09
N PHE A 25 -14.90 -3.36 -7.22
CA PHE A 25 -15.39 -4.74 -7.38
C PHE A 25 -14.67 -5.74 -6.46
N ILE A 26 -13.33 -5.61 -6.34
CA ILE A 26 -12.55 -6.45 -5.42
C ILE A 26 -13.00 -6.23 -3.97
N ILE A 27 -13.20 -4.98 -3.56
CA ILE A 27 -13.69 -4.62 -2.22
C ILE A 27 -15.06 -5.25 -1.95
N GLU A 28 -16.03 -5.08 -2.86
CA GLU A 28 -17.37 -5.64 -2.72
C GLU A 28 -17.33 -7.16 -2.63
N SER A 29 -16.59 -7.81 -3.52
CA SER A 29 -16.42 -9.27 -3.53
C SER A 29 -15.82 -9.80 -2.23
N ALA A 30 -14.83 -9.10 -1.67
CA ALA A 30 -14.21 -9.46 -0.39
C ALA A 30 -15.20 -9.32 0.76
N ILE A 31 -15.96 -8.21 0.80
CA ILE A 31 -16.97 -7.95 1.83
C ILE A 31 -18.09 -8.97 1.77
N ASP A 32 -18.57 -9.31 0.57
CA ASP A 32 -19.60 -10.33 0.39
C ASP A 32 -19.14 -11.71 0.87
N ALA A 33 -17.88 -12.04 0.63
CA ALA A 33 -17.33 -13.34 1.02
C ALA A 33 -16.97 -13.46 2.51
N ARG A 34 -16.48 -12.36 3.13
CA ARG A 34 -15.83 -12.41 4.47
C ARG A 34 -16.26 -11.30 5.42
N ASP A 35 -17.18 -10.45 5.01
CA ASP A 35 -17.63 -9.27 5.78
C ASP A 35 -16.53 -8.22 6.07
N ALA A 36 -15.41 -8.30 5.35
CA ALA A 36 -14.26 -7.40 5.47
C ALA A 36 -13.43 -7.39 4.19
N SER A 37 -12.70 -6.29 3.95
CA SER A 37 -11.69 -6.17 2.91
C SER A 37 -10.40 -5.57 3.46
N LEU A 38 -9.25 -6.10 3.04
CA LEU A 38 -7.90 -5.62 3.36
C LEU A 38 -7.17 -5.25 2.07
N LEU A 39 -6.76 -4.00 1.95
CA LEU A 39 -6.01 -3.49 0.81
C LEU A 39 -4.62 -3.04 1.24
N ALA A 40 -3.60 -3.37 0.46
CA ALA A 40 -2.27 -2.79 0.57
C ALA A 40 -2.07 -1.82 -0.60
N LEU A 41 -1.97 -0.51 -0.31
CA LEU A 41 -1.96 0.55 -1.31
C LEU A 41 -0.65 1.36 -1.26
N PRO A 42 -0.16 1.85 -2.42
CA PRO A 42 1.06 2.63 -2.48
C PRO A 42 0.84 4.08 -2.02
N GLY A 43 1.92 4.73 -1.65
CA GLY A 43 1.98 6.18 -1.55
C GLY A 43 2.25 6.87 -2.90
N GLY A 44 2.64 8.14 -2.82
CA GLY A 44 3.00 8.94 -3.98
C GLY A 44 1.82 9.64 -4.66
N LYS A 45 2.10 10.33 -5.76
CA LYS A 45 1.12 11.17 -6.46
C LYS A 45 0.36 10.43 -7.57
N THR A 46 0.99 9.44 -8.18
CA THR A 46 0.43 8.70 -9.33
C THR A 46 -0.93 8.04 -9.04
N PRO A 47 -1.17 7.40 -7.87
CA PRO A 47 -2.45 6.76 -7.60
C PRO A 47 -3.57 7.73 -7.17
N LEU A 48 -3.27 9.00 -6.88
CA LEU A 48 -4.27 9.96 -6.36
C LEU A 48 -5.53 10.12 -7.22
N PRO A 49 -5.46 10.19 -8.57
CA PRO A 49 -6.67 10.25 -9.39
C PRO A 49 -7.59 9.03 -9.18
N VAL A 50 -7.01 7.85 -9.09
CA VAL A 50 -7.76 6.61 -8.79
C VAL A 50 -8.33 6.65 -7.39
N PHE A 51 -7.55 7.04 -6.37
CA PHE A 51 -8.02 7.14 -4.99
C PHE A 51 -9.22 8.08 -4.85
N SER A 52 -9.19 9.22 -5.56
CA SER A 52 -10.30 10.17 -5.57
C SER A 52 -11.59 9.54 -6.11
N LYS A 53 -11.51 8.84 -7.24
CA LYS A 53 -12.67 8.17 -7.86
C LYS A 53 -13.16 6.99 -7.03
N LEU A 54 -12.23 6.19 -6.49
CA LEU A 54 -12.54 5.05 -5.64
C LEU A 54 -13.24 5.48 -4.34
N ALA A 55 -12.70 6.50 -3.64
CA ALA A 55 -13.27 6.99 -2.39
C ALA A 55 -14.68 7.61 -2.57
N ALA A 56 -15.03 8.04 -3.77
CA ALA A 56 -16.35 8.57 -4.11
C ALA A 56 -17.42 7.47 -4.34
N GLN A 57 -16.99 6.21 -4.47
CA GLN A 57 -17.92 5.09 -4.68
C GLN A 57 -18.70 4.76 -3.40
N LYS A 58 -19.93 4.30 -3.57
CA LYS A 58 -20.83 3.90 -2.47
C LYS A 58 -20.53 2.47 -1.99
N LEU A 59 -19.38 2.29 -1.36
CA LEU A 59 -18.95 1.01 -0.80
C LEU A 59 -19.18 0.96 0.71
N ALA A 60 -19.19 -0.23 1.30
CA ALA A 60 -19.26 -0.42 2.74
C ALA A 60 -17.89 -0.13 3.41
N TRP A 61 -17.42 1.11 3.29
CA TRP A 61 -16.09 1.56 3.70
C TRP A 61 -15.71 1.23 5.13
N LYS A 62 -16.68 1.14 6.05
CA LYS A 62 -16.43 0.74 7.45
C LYS A 62 -15.89 -0.69 7.59
N LYS A 63 -16.01 -1.51 6.55
CA LYS A 63 -15.50 -2.88 6.48
C LYS A 63 -14.15 -2.96 5.74
N VAL A 64 -13.63 -1.83 5.27
CA VAL A 64 -12.38 -1.75 4.52
C VAL A 64 -11.25 -1.28 5.43
N THR A 65 -10.19 -2.10 5.47
CA THR A 65 -8.91 -1.76 6.11
C THR A 65 -7.86 -1.55 5.03
N ILE A 66 -7.09 -0.46 5.16
CA ILE A 66 -6.05 -0.09 4.22
C ILE A 66 -4.72 0.00 4.96
N VAL A 67 -3.68 -0.60 4.41
CA VAL A 67 -2.30 -0.48 4.87
C VAL A 67 -1.42 0.07 3.74
N PRO A 68 -0.39 0.86 4.02
CA PRO A 68 0.57 1.24 3.00
C PRO A 68 1.45 0.04 2.60
N THR A 69 1.82 -0.06 1.32
CA THR A 69 2.77 -1.08 0.83
C THR A 69 4.20 -0.82 1.27
N ASP A 70 4.52 0.44 1.55
CA ASP A 70 5.77 0.86 2.18
C ASP A 70 5.56 2.16 2.97
N GLU A 71 6.45 2.45 3.88
CA GLU A 71 6.36 3.67 4.69
C GLU A 71 7.75 4.21 5.02
N ARG A 72 7.83 5.52 5.16
CA ARG A 72 9.03 6.21 5.67
C ARG A 72 9.01 6.18 7.19
N LEU A 73 10.20 6.12 7.79
CA LEU A 73 10.37 6.20 9.24
C LEU A 73 10.24 7.65 9.71
N VAL A 74 9.03 8.16 9.63
CA VAL A 74 8.64 9.51 10.05
C VAL A 74 7.35 9.42 10.86
N GLU A 75 7.03 10.51 11.59
CA GLU A 75 5.71 10.61 12.23
C GLU A 75 4.58 10.49 11.21
N VAL A 76 3.46 9.91 11.62
CA VAL A 76 2.26 9.80 10.76
C VAL A 76 1.75 11.18 10.34
N SER A 77 2.01 12.23 11.12
CA SER A 77 1.67 13.63 10.81
C SER A 77 2.57 14.27 9.74
N ASP A 78 3.72 13.69 9.46
CA ASP A 78 4.66 14.19 8.44
C ASP A 78 4.05 14.09 7.04
N GLU A 79 4.31 15.08 6.19
CA GLU A 79 3.81 15.09 4.80
C GLU A 79 4.38 13.96 3.93
N ARG A 80 5.51 13.39 4.34
CA ARG A 80 6.15 12.25 3.67
C ARG A 80 5.53 10.91 4.04
N SER A 81 4.64 10.85 5.05
CA SER A 81 3.98 9.61 5.46
C SER A 81 2.96 9.14 4.41
N ASN A 82 3.12 7.89 3.98
CA ASN A 82 2.15 7.23 3.10
C ASN A 82 0.85 6.93 3.84
N ALA A 83 0.91 6.58 5.12
CA ALA A 83 -0.28 6.38 5.94
C ALA A 83 -1.12 7.66 6.05
N ARG A 84 -0.47 8.84 6.21
CA ARG A 84 -1.16 10.12 6.16
C ARG A 84 -1.89 10.36 4.83
N LEU A 85 -1.21 10.11 3.72
CA LEU A 85 -1.79 10.27 2.38
C LEU A 85 -3.02 9.37 2.21
N LEU A 86 -2.92 8.11 2.60
CA LEU A 86 -4.04 7.16 2.54
C LEU A 86 -5.18 7.57 3.47
N ALA A 87 -4.87 8.05 4.67
CA ALA A 87 -5.88 8.56 5.61
C ALA A 87 -6.62 9.77 5.03
N GLN A 88 -5.93 10.71 4.42
CA GLN A 88 -6.54 11.87 3.75
C GLN A 88 -7.44 11.45 2.59
N SER A 89 -7.09 10.38 1.88
CA SER A 89 -7.84 9.87 0.74
C SER A 89 -9.11 9.12 1.14
N PHE A 90 -9.06 8.30 2.22
CA PHE A 90 -10.10 7.30 2.45
C PHE A 90 -10.83 7.38 3.80
N MET A 91 -10.27 8.06 4.81
CA MET A 91 -10.96 8.11 6.13
C MET A 91 -12.31 8.83 6.08
N ARG A 92 -12.46 9.83 5.20
CA ARG A 92 -13.76 10.52 5.03
C ARG A 92 -14.83 9.59 4.42
N ALA A 93 -14.43 8.65 3.60
CA ALA A 93 -15.32 7.61 3.08
C ALA A 93 -15.71 6.60 4.17
N GLY A 94 -14.89 6.45 5.22
CA GLY A 94 -15.14 5.58 6.35
C GLY A 94 -14.17 4.41 6.49
N ALA A 95 -13.16 4.29 5.62
CA ALA A 95 -12.16 3.23 5.70
C ALA A 95 -11.25 3.41 6.93
N ARG A 96 -10.74 2.29 7.45
CA ARG A 96 -9.72 2.25 8.49
C ARG A 96 -8.35 2.21 7.84
N VAL A 97 -7.47 3.17 8.15
CA VAL A 97 -6.08 3.18 7.72
C VAL A 97 -5.17 2.80 8.88
N ILE A 98 -4.32 1.80 8.70
CA ILE A 98 -3.38 1.33 9.71
C ILE A 98 -1.96 1.74 9.30
N PRO A 99 -1.29 2.62 10.04
CA PRO A 99 0.09 2.97 9.77
C PRO A 99 1.02 1.80 10.12
N ILE A 100 1.98 1.52 9.25
CA ILE A 100 3.04 0.53 9.50
C ILE A 100 4.34 1.18 9.97
N GLY A 101 4.56 2.44 9.65
CA GLY A 101 5.72 3.21 10.10
C GLY A 101 5.55 3.86 11.48
N GLY A 102 6.53 4.61 11.89
CA GLY A 102 6.57 5.39 13.13
C GLY A 102 7.97 5.96 13.37
N GLU A 103 8.12 6.73 14.45
CA GLU A 103 9.35 7.46 14.81
C GLU A 103 10.51 6.56 15.28
N ASN A 104 10.65 5.37 14.83
CA ASN A 104 11.79 4.58 15.26
C ASN A 104 12.97 4.81 14.32
N ALA A 105 14.08 5.33 14.84
CA ALA A 105 15.30 5.54 14.07
C ALA A 105 16.03 4.23 13.73
N ASP A 106 15.71 3.14 14.41
CA ASP A 106 16.25 1.81 14.13
C ASP A 106 15.37 1.10 13.08
N VAL A 107 15.95 0.81 11.93
CA VAL A 107 15.25 0.24 10.77
C VAL A 107 14.74 -1.17 11.06
N GLU A 108 15.53 -2.00 11.75
CA GLU A 108 15.13 -3.36 12.08
C GLU A 108 14.01 -3.38 13.12
N ALA A 109 14.11 -2.57 14.17
CA ALA A 109 13.06 -2.43 15.17
C ALA A 109 11.76 -1.89 14.55
N ALA A 110 11.84 -0.93 13.65
CA ALA A 110 10.69 -0.42 12.91
C ALA A 110 10.03 -1.52 12.07
N GLY A 111 10.81 -2.32 11.36
CA GLY A 111 10.31 -3.47 10.60
C GLY A 111 9.63 -4.51 11.48
N ASN A 112 10.17 -4.80 12.67
CA ASN A 112 9.57 -5.73 13.64
C ASN A 112 8.23 -5.21 14.18
N ILE A 113 8.14 -3.91 14.47
CA ILE A 113 6.89 -3.28 14.93
C ILE A 113 5.84 -3.30 13.82
N ALA A 114 6.22 -2.99 12.58
CA ALA A 114 5.34 -3.05 11.42
C ALA A 114 4.82 -4.47 11.20
N ASP A 115 5.69 -5.46 11.23
CA ASP A 115 5.32 -6.87 11.10
C ASP A 115 4.31 -7.29 12.17
N ALA A 116 4.57 -6.98 13.44
CA ALA A 116 3.66 -7.30 14.54
C ALA A 116 2.27 -6.67 14.34
N ARG A 117 2.19 -5.41 13.91
CA ARG A 117 0.90 -4.74 13.60
C ARG A 117 0.12 -5.44 12.49
N LEU A 118 0.81 -5.93 11.47
CA LEU A 118 0.18 -6.61 10.35
C LEU A 118 -0.26 -8.04 10.71
N GLN A 119 0.37 -8.70 11.72
CA GLN A 119 0.00 -10.07 12.13
C GLN A 119 -1.44 -10.19 12.64
N ASP A 120 -2.01 -9.10 13.15
CA ASP A 120 -3.39 -9.08 13.66
C ASP A 120 -4.44 -8.87 12.55
N LEU A 121 -4.02 -8.67 11.31
CA LEU A 121 -4.92 -8.43 10.18
C LEU A 121 -5.30 -9.73 9.46
N PRO A 122 -6.50 -9.79 8.85
CA PRO A 122 -6.87 -10.91 7.99
C PRO A 122 -5.96 -10.96 6.76
N TRP A 123 -5.11 -11.96 6.69
CA TRP A 123 -4.10 -12.11 5.65
C TRP A 123 -4.41 -13.31 4.74
N PRO A 124 -4.13 -13.28 3.43
CA PRO A 124 -3.48 -12.18 2.68
C PRO A 124 -4.42 -11.01 2.38
N PRO A 125 -3.87 -9.83 1.96
CA PRO A 125 -4.69 -8.74 1.43
C PRO A 125 -5.49 -9.18 0.20
N ASP A 126 -6.66 -8.57 0.00
CA ASP A 126 -7.49 -8.80 -1.18
C ASP A 126 -6.91 -8.16 -2.43
N LEU A 127 -6.19 -7.07 -2.22
CA LEU A 127 -5.43 -6.38 -3.25
C LEU A 127 -4.10 -5.90 -2.69
N VAL A 128 -3.03 -6.12 -3.45
CA VAL A 128 -1.74 -5.47 -3.27
C VAL A 128 -1.45 -4.64 -4.52
N TRP A 129 -1.49 -3.33 -4.38
CA TRP A 129 -1.16 -2.41 -5.46
C TRP A 129 0.27 -1.92 -5.29
N LEU A 130 1.12 -2.22 -6.24
CA LEU A 130 2.53 -1.82 -6.27
C LEU A 130 2.76 -0.79 -7.37
N GLY A 131 3.47 0.28 -7.05
CA GLY A 131 4.05 1.18 -8.02
C GLY A 131 5.44 0.71 -8.44
N MET A 132 5.90 1.18 -9.57
CA MET A 132 7.27 0.97 -10.03
C MET A 132 7.92 2.32 -10.34
N GLY A 133 9.11 2.56 -9.76
CA GLY A 133 9.91 3.74 -10.07
C GLY A 133 10.61 3.64 -11.43
N GLY A 134 11.08 4.77 -11.94
CA GLY A 134 11.81 4.82 -13.21
C GLY A 134 13.14 4.04 -13.22
N ASP A 135 13.68 3.73 -12.05
CA ASP A 135 14.86 2.88 -11.82
C ASP A 135 14.49 1.41 -11.57
N GLY A 136 13.20 1.06 -11.65
CA GLY A 136 12.68 -0.28 -11.44
C GLY A 136 12.42 -0.68 -9.99
N HIS A 137 12.62 0.21 -9.02
CA HIS A 137 12.28 -0.11 -7.63
C HIS A 137 10.76 -0.24 -7.44
N THR A 138 10.35 -1.06 -6.48
CA THR A 138 8.96 -1.25 -6.05
C THR A 138 8.89 -1.07 -4.54
N ALA A 139 7.87 -0.34 -4.04
CA ALA A 139 7.76 0.03 -2.64
C ALA A 139 9.08 0.68 -2.15
N SER A 140 9.65 0.20 -1.05
CA SER A 140 10.98 0.64 -0.56
C SER A 140 12.10 -0.35 -0.88
N ILE A 141 11.91 -1.24 -1.86
CA ILE A 141 12.91 -2.22 -2.30
C ILE A 141 13.74 -1.62 -3.44
N PHE A 142 14.83 -0.98 -3.06
CA PHE A 142 15.80 -0.37 -3.98
C PHE A 142 17.01 -1.28 -4.15
N THR A 143 17.73 -1.11 -5.26
CA THR A 143 19.04 -1.73 -5.43
C THR A 143 19.98 -1.26 -4.32
N GLY A 144 20.44 -2.17 -3.48
CA GLY A 144 21.26 -1.84 -2.33
C GLY A 144 21.49 -3.03 -1.40
N PRO A 145 22.15 -2.81 -0.26
CA PRO A 145 22.55 -3.90 0.65
C PRO A 145 21.37 -4.70 1.23
N ASP A 146 20.22 -4.07 1.42
CA ASP A 146 19.05 -4.72 2.03
C ASP A 146 18.08 -5.35 1.01
N MET A 147 18.32 -5.14 -0.29
CA MET A 147 17.41 -5.66 -1.33
C MET A 147 17.22 -7.17 -1.23
N GLN A 148 18.34 -7.91 -1.16
CA GLN A 148 18.29 -9.37 -1.10
C GLN A 148 17.62 -9.85 0.20
N ASN A 149 17.94 -9.23 1.33
CA ASN A 149 17.32 -9.56 2.61
C ASN A 149 15.80 -9.33 2.61
N ALA A 150 15.35 -8.27 1.93
CA ALA A 150 13.91 -8.00 1.80
C ALA A 150 13.21 -9.03 0.91
N LEU A 151 13.85 -9.42 -0.21
CA LEU A 151 13.31 -10.41 -1.15
C LEU A 151 13.29 -11.83 -0.57
N ASP A 152 14.29 -12.19 0.24
CA ASP A 152 14.43 -13.50 0.85
C ASP A 152 13.77 -13.58 2.25
N ALA A 153 13.06 -12.55 2.67
CA ALA A 153 12.41 -12.55 3.98
C ALA A 153 11.46 -13.76 4.12
N PRO A 154 11.38 -14.38 5.30
CA PRO A 154 10.50 -15.52 5.53
C PRO A 154 9.04 -15.21 5.13
N LYS A 155 8.37 -16.14 4.46
CA LYS A 155 6.98 -15.97 3.98
C LYS A 155 5.97 -15.61 5.09
N ALA A 156 6.26 -15.97 6.33
CA ALA A 156 5.44 -15.59 7.48
C ALA A 156 5.59 -14.11 7.86
N ARG A 157 6.66 -13.46 7.40
CA ARG A 157 6.94 -12.07 7.68
C ARG A 157 6.14 -11.18 6.73
N ARG A 158 5.43 -10.21 7.31
CA ARG A 158 4.55 -9.29 6.56
C ARG A 158 5.17 -7.92 6.32
N ALA A 159 6.19 -7.56 7.10
CA ALA A 159 6.96 -6.33 6.91
C ALA A 159 8.42 -6.53 7.32
N VAL A 160 9.31 -5.83 6.63
CA VAL A 160 10.73 -5.73 6.94
C VAL A 160 11.16 -4.27 6.91
N GLY A 161 12.08 -3.89 7.80
CA GLY A 161 12.77 -2.62 7.68
C GLY A 161 13.88 -2.74 6.65
N VAL A 162 14.00 -1.73 5.77
CA VAL A 162 15.07 -1.66 4.77
C VAL A 162 15.72 -0.31 4.81
N GLN A 163 17.04 -0.29 4.65
CA GLN A 163 17.81 0.93 4.50
C GLN A 163 17.95 1.23 3.01
N ILE A 164 17.36 2.32 2.57
CA ILE A 164 17.53 2.83 1.22
C ILE A 164 18.93 3.40 1.15
N GLY A 165 19.77 2.87 0.26
CA GLY A 165 21.10 3.44 -0.01
C GLY A 165 20.97 4.93 -0.33
N ARG A 166 22.03 5.73 -0.03
CA ARG A 166 21.99 7.17 -0.30
C ARG A 166 21.57 7.39 -1.74
N ALA A 167 20.40 8.01 -1.92
CA ALA A 167 20.00 8.51 -3.21
C ALA A 167 21.13 9.44 -3.69
N HIS A 168 21.74 9.13 -4.82
CA HIS A 168 22.60 10.07 -5.48
C HIS A 168 21.70 11.24 -5.90
N VAL A 169 21.92 12.37 -5.26
CA VAL A 169 21.36 13.65 -5.64
C VAL A 169 22.00 14.07 -6.97
#